data_1cfa03d725b7eb89184d74b7dc18133c
#
_entry.id   1cfa03d725b7eb89184d74b7dc18133c
#
_cell.length_a   1.000
_cell.length_b   1.000
_cell.length_c   1.000
_cell.angle_alpha   90.00
_cell.angle_beta   90.00
_cell.angle_gamma   90.00
#
_symmetry.space_group_name_H-M   'P 1'
#
loop_
_entity.id
_entity.type
_entity.pdbx_description
1 polymer ?
#
loop_
_entity_poly.entity_id
_entity_poly.type
_entity_poly.pdbx_seq_one_letter_code
_entity_poly.pdbx_strand_id
1 'polypeptide(L)'
;MAITTGQFPTQFPSQAVSDEVKTSRDYGLSVSRAIEQEWFNRDNGAGMYFQTRDEFHRLRLYARGEQSIRKYKDEFAVNGDLSYLNLDWKPVPIIPKFVDIVVNGMQDRLFDITAFAQDPISTGKRTKFVNDIQRDINAQGLLKQIENQLGVSARNVPEEDLPANSEELELYMQLGYKQGIEIAEEQAINNVFLSNKFPQLKKRFDYDLTVLGIGAVKNTFNTDGIKLDYVDPANLIWSYTEDPNFEDCYYFGEVKRISLNELKKQFPAIPDEELFELTKKGSNWVDYNQDWRNSSSTSEMDNNNTLTVLYFNWKTWENNVYKIKETSTGASRAIAKDDNFNPPQDKRNRFERVAQAREVVYEGAFVLGTDTLLKWKKATNMIRPSSNTNKVLMNYTVSAPRMYKGNITSLVSKMTPYADLIQLTHLKLQQAIQRMTPSGVFIDADGLAEVDLGNGTNYNAQEA
;
A
#
# COMPACT_ATOMS: atom_id res chain seq x y z
N MET A 1 -17.63 21.15 -28.94
CA MET A 1 -18.24 21.98 -27.90
C MET A 1 -17.10 22.58 -27.08
N ALA A 2 -16.97 23.92 -27.13
CA ALA A 2 -15.95 24.61 -26.35
C ALA A 2 -16.30 24.50 -24.85
N ILE A 3 -15.41 23.90 -24.07
CA ILE A 3 -15.54 23.83 -22.61
C ILE A 3 -15.20 25.23 -22.11
N THR A 4 -16.20 25.94 -21.62
CA THR A 4 -16.06 27.25 -20.97
C THR A 4 -15.14 27.07 -19.75
N THR A 5 -14.01 27.75 -19.79
CA THR A 5 -13.05 27.92 -18.70
C THR A 5 -13.76 28.55 -17.49
N GLY A 6 -14.06 27.76 -16.45
CA GLY A 6 -14.63 28.31 -15.22
C GLY A 6 -15.30 27.36 -14.25
N GLN A 7 -15.67 26.15 -14.68
CA GLN A 7 -16.19 25.12 -13.76
C GLN A 7 -15.30 23.89 -13.85
N PHE A 8 -14.54 23.62 -12.81
CA PHE A 8 -13.84 22.36 -12.65
C PHE A 8 -14.89 21.24 -12.53
N PRO A 9 -14.77 20.15 -13.33
CA PRO A 9 -15.70 19.05 -13.21
C PRO A 9 -15.54 18.44 -11.82
N THR A 10 -16.55 18.57 -10.99
CA THR A 10 -16.65 17.93 -9.66
C THR A 10 -16.92 16.43 -9.76
N GLN A 11 -17.06 15.90 -10.96
CA GLN A 11 -17.37 14.50 -11.23
C GLN A 11 -16.32 13.88 -12.16
N PHE A 12 -16.03 12.59 -11.93
CA PHE A 12 -15.24 11.81 -12.86
C PHE A 12 -15.90 11.77 -14.24
N PRO A 13 -15.11 11.79 -15.34
CA PRO A 13 -15.65 11.70 -16.66
C PRO A 13 -16.36 10.37 -16.90
N SER A 14 -17.40 10.37 -17.72
CA SER A 14 -18.14 9.15 -18.06
C SER A 14 -17.21 8.08 -18.63
N GLN A 15 -17.31 6.86 -18.12
CA GLN A 15 -16.57 5.71 -18.64
C GLN A 15 -17.26 5.03 -19.83
N ALA A 16 -18.50 5.41 -20.13
CA ALA A 16 -19.28 4.86 -21.25
C ALA A 16 -19.01 5.58 -22.60
N VAL A 17 -17.82 6.16 -22.76
CA VAL A 17 -17.36 6.81 -24.00
C VAL A 17 -16.53 5.82 -24.83
N SER A 18 -16.33 6.15 -26.15
CA SER A 18 -15.54 5.32 -27.05
C SER A 18 -14.08 5.22 -26.61
N ASP A 19 -13.40 4.15 -27.01
CA ASP A 19 -12.01 3.88 -26.66
C ASP A 19 -11.06 4.97 -27.18
N GLU A 20 -11.36 5.57 -28.33
CA GLU A 20 -10.61 6.71 -28.88
C GLU A 20 -10.65 7.93 -27.94
N VAL A 21 -11.83 8.24 -27.40
CA VAL A 21 -11.99 9.33 -26.43
C VAL A 21 -11.24 9.04 -25.14
N LYS A 22 -11.29 7.78 -24.62
CA LYS A 22 -10.56 7.39 -23.42
C LYS A 22 -9.04 7.53 -23.58
N THR A 23 -8.52 7.33 -24.78
CA THR A 23 -7.09 7.45 -25.08
C THR A 23 -6.66 8.91 -25.22
N SER A 24 -7.59 9.84 -25.41
CA SER A 24 -7.29 11.27 -25.61
C SER A 24 -6.65 11.90 -24.36
N ARG A 25 -5.77 12.87 -24.59
CA ARG A 25 -5.13 13.66 -23.51
C ARG A 25 -6.16 14.42 -22.66
N ASP A 26 -7.21 14.90 -23.29
CA ASP A 26 -8.27 15.70 -22.63
C ASP A 26 -9.06 14.85 -21.64
N TYR A 27 -9.33 13.58 -21.98
CA TYR A 27 -9.94 12.64 -21.05
C TYR A 27 -9.03 12.37 -19.86
N GLY A 28 -7.74 12.13 -20.11
CA GLY A 28 -6.74 11.93 -19.05
C GLY A 28 -6.63 13.17 -18.14
N LEU A 29 -6.67 14.36 -18.69
CA LEU A 29 -6.66 15.60 -17.91
C LEU A 29 -7.93 15.74 -17.05
N SER A 30 -9.08 15.37 -17.59
CA SER A 30 -10.36 15.39 -16.84
C SER A 30 -10.33 14.40 -15.65
N VAL A 31 -9.78 13.20 -15.84
CA VAL A 31 -9.56 12.22 -14.76
C VAL A 31 -8.61 12.77 -13.71
N SER A 32 -7.48 13.35 -14.12
CA SER A 32 -6.48 13.90 -13.22
C SER A 32 -7.03 15.02 -12.34
N ARG A 33 -7.81 15.93 -12.95
CA ARG A 33 -8.48 17.02 -12.21
C ARG A 33 -9.54 16.50 -11.24
N ALA A 34 -10.28 15.46 -11.61
CA ALA A 34 -11.26 14.85 -10.74
C ALA A 34 -10.60 14.20 -9.51
N ILE A 35 -9.48 13.49 -9.69
CA ILE A 35 -8.69 12.94 -8.59
C ILE A 35 -8.11 14.05 -7.71
N GLU A 36 -7.56 15.10 -8.32
CA GLU A 36 -7.04 16.25 -7.58
C GLU A 36 -8.13 16.92 -6.75
N GLN A 37 -9.31 17.10 -7.31
CA GLN A 37 -10.44 17.70 -6.58
C GLN A 37 -10.92 16.82 -5.43
N GLU A 38 -10.99 15.51 -5.61
CA GLU A 38 -11.44 14.58 -4.57
C GLU A 38 -10.48 14.55 -3.37
N TRP A 39 -9.18 14.45 -3.63
CA TRP A 39 -8.19 14.22 -2.57
C TRP A 39 -7.59 15.50 -1.99
N PHE A 40 -7.38 16.52 -2.81
CA PHE A 40 -6.60 17.69 -2.41
C PHE A 40 -7.45 18.93 -2.17
N ASN A 41 -8.67 18.98 -2.68
CA ASN A 41 -9.61 20.09 -2.54
C ASN A 41 -8.92 21.46 -2.60
N ARG A 42 -8.52 21.84 -3.81
CA ARG A 42 -7.66 23.00 -4.12
C ARG A 42 -8.14 24.33 -3.53
N ASP A 43 -9.47 24.45 -3.34
CA ASP A 43 -10.09 25.71 -2.93
C ASP A 43 -10.09 25.94 -1.39
N ASN A 44 -10.07 24.88 -0.58
CA ASN A 44 -10.25 24.98 0.87
C ASN A 44 -9.02 24.54 1.70
N GLY A 45 -7.97 24.00 1.09
CA GLY A 45 -6.75 23.57 1.79
C GLY A 45 -6.91 22.41 2.80
N ALA A 46 -8.12 21.86 2.94
CA ALA A 46 -8.47 20.81 3.90
C ALA A 46 -8.78 19.49 3.20
N GLY A 47 -8.02 19.15 2.17
CA GLY A 47 -8.22 17.90 1.41
C GLY A 47 -8.01 16.65 2.26
N MET A 48 -8.67 15.56 1.88
CA MET A 48 -8.57 14.26 2.54
C MET A 48 -7.13 13.74 2.60
N TYR A 49 -6.31 14.05 1.58
CA TYR A 49 -4.90 13.71 1.53
C TYR A 49 -4.12 14.25 2.74
N PHE A 50 -4.28 15.53 3.05
CA PHE A 50 -3.56 16.18 4.16
C PHE A 50 -4.00 15.62 5.50
N GLN A 51 -5.30 15.40 5.70
CA GLN A 51 -5.85 14.82 6.93
C GLN A 51 -5.32 13.41 7.17
N THR A 52 -5.34 12.56 6.14
CA THR A 52 -4.82 11.19 6.22
C THR A 52 -3.31 11.18 6.49
N ARG A 53 -2.57 12.05 5.82
CA ARG A 53 -1.12 12.17 5.99
C ARG A 53 -0.75 12.66 7.40
N ASP A 54 -1.45 13.65 7.93
CA ASP A 54 -1.23 14.17 9.28
C ASP A 54 -1.56 13.11 10.34
N GLU A 55 -2.65 12.35 10.13
CA GLU A 55 -2.97 11.24 11.01
C GLU A 55 -1.91 10.15 10.97
N PHE A 56 -1.46 9.75 9.79
CA PHE A 56 -0.39 8.76 9.65
C PHE A 56 0.93 9.25 10.26
N HIS A 57 1.26 10.53 10.08
CA HIS A 57 2.41 11.13 10.74
C HIS A 57 2.28 11.08 12.26
N ARG A 58 1.13 11.46 12.80
CA ARG A 58 0.82 11.38 14.23
C ARG A 58 0.99 9.96 14.75
N LEU A 59 0.44 8.94 14.08
CA LEU A 59 0.56 7.54 14.48
C LEU A 59 2.02 7.07 14.47
N ARG A 60 2.81 7.49 13.50
CA ARG A 60 4.25 7.20 13.45
C ARG A 60 5.02 7.83 14.61
N LEU A 61 4.68 9.05 15.01
CA LEU A 61 5.27 9.68 16.20
C LEU A 61 4.93 8.89 17.48
N TYR A 62 3.68 8.45 17.64
CA TYR A 62 3.30 7.59 18.77
C TYR A 62 4.04 6.25 18.75
N ALA A 63 4.17 5.62 17.57
CA ALA A 63 4.92 4.38 17.41
C ALA A 63 6.42 4.52 17.77
N ARG A 64 6.98 5.72 17.66
CA ARG A 64 8.37 6.03 18.03
C ARG A 64 8.53 6.54 19.46
N GLY A 65 7.41 6.84 20.15
CA GLY A 65 7.44 7.48 21.46
C GLY A 65 7.83 8.96 21.41
N GLU A 66 7.64 9.60 20.27
CA GLU A 66 7.97 11.02 20.00
C GLU A 66 6.68 11.86 19.82
N GLN A 67 5.58 11.44 20.45
CA GLN A 67 4.30 12.14 20.34
C GLN A 67 4.39 13.59 20.87
N SER A 68 3.56 14.48 20.30
CA SER A 68 3.50 15.89 20.67
C SER A 68 3.10 16.05 22.13
N ILE A 69 3.88 16.83 22.88
CA ILE A 69 3.64 17.17 24.27
C ILE A 69 2.69 18.37 24.44
N ARG A 70 2.33 19.05 23.34
CA ARG A 70 1.54 20.28 23.38
C ARG A 70 0.22 20.10 24.12
N LYS A 71 -0.54 19.05 23.79
CA LYS A 71 -1.82 18.76 24.43
C LYS A 71 -1.72 18.50 25.93
N TYR A 72 -0.61 17.92 26.42
CA TYR A 72 -0.39 17.71 27.85
C TYR A 72 -0.07 19.03 28.54
N LYS A 73 0.72 19.89 27.90
CA LYS A 73 0.98 21.23 28.40
C LYS A 73 -0.29 22.06 28.48
N ASP A 74 -1.14 22.02 27.47
CA ASP A 74 -2.41 22.73 27.44
C ASP A 74 -3.35 22.31 28.58
N GLU A 75 -3.34 21.02 28.96
CA GLU A 75 -4.16 20.51 30.09
C GLU A 75 -3.63 20.93 31.47
N PHE A 76 -2.33 21.16 31.61
CA PHE A 76 -1.72 21.61 32.87
C PHE A 76 -1.60 23.13 32.98
N ALA A 77 -1.78 23.85 31.88
CA ALA A 77 -1.68 25.31 31.87
C ALA A 77 -2.83 25.94 32.64
N VAL A 78 -2.50 26.82 33.59
CA VAL A 78 -3.47 27.66 34.25
C VAL A 78 -3.37 29.05 33.61
N ASN A 79 -4.41 29.50 32.92
CA ASN A 79 -4.40 30.74 32.14
C ASN A 79 -3.24 30.88 31.13
N GLY A 80 -2.76 29.75 30.60
CA GLY A 80 -1.63 29.69 29.65
C GLY A 80 -0.25 29.72 30.30
N ASP A 81 -0.14 29.81 31.62
CA ASP A 81 1.11 29.82 32.37
C ASP A 81 1.48 28.40 32.84
N LEU A 82 2.73 28.01 32.61
CA LEU A 82 3.36 26.74 33.01
C LEU A 82 4.60 26.97 33.89
N SER A 83 4.95 28.23 34.20
CA SER A 83 6.21 28.59 34.89
C SER A 83 6.32 28.00 36.30
N TYR A 84 5.19 27.69 36.94
CA TYR A 84 5.11 27.12 38.28
C TYR A 84 5.33 25.58 38.29
N LEU A 85 5.45 24.96 37.12
CA LEU A 85 5.60 23.50 36.98
C LEU A 85 7.01 23.14 36.54
N ASN A 86 7.73 22.39 37.38
CA ASN A 86 9.03 21.81 37.04
C ASN A 86 8.86 20.31 36.73
N LEU A 87 8.19 20.00 35.60
CA LEU A 87 7.88 18.63 35.18
C LEU A 87 8.78 18.18 34.03
N ASP A 88 9.12 16.88 34.01
CA ASP A 88 9.73 16.26 32.83
C ASP A 88 8.65 15.95 31.81
N TRP A 89 8.60 16.76 30.73
CA TRP A 89 7.61 16.64 29.68
C TRP A 89 7.92 15.54 28.65
N LYS A 90 9.01 14.80 28.82
CA LYS A 90 9.34 13.72 27.89
C LYS A 90 8.23 12.70 27.82
N PRO A 91 7.79 12.29 26.61
CA PRO A 91 6.82 11.21 26.49
C PRO A 91 7.36 9.89 27.02
N VAL A 92 6.51 9.12 27.69
CA VAL A 92 6.84 7.75 28.13
C VAL A 92 6.66 6.81 26.94
N PRO A 93 7.74 6.17 26.41
CA PRO A 93 7.70 5.38 25.18
C PRO A 93 7.16 3.97 25.44
N ILE A 94 5.84 3.83 25.58
CA ILE A 94 5.18 2.54 25.84
C ILE A 94 4.87 1.81 24.54
N ILE A 95 4.30 2.54 23.56
CA ILE A 95 3.85 1.97 22.28
C ILE A 95 4.98 1.30 21.49
N PRO A 96 6.20 1.88 21.37
CA PRO A 96 7.29 1.29 20.58
C PRO A 96 7.55 -0.18 20.92
N LYS A 97 7.58 -0.52 22.20
CA LYS A 97 7.81 -1.89 22.66
C LYS A 97 6.77 -2.88 22.12
N PHE A 98 5.51 -2.50 22.15
CA PHE A 98 4.43 -3.36 21.62
C PHE A 98 4.48 -3.47 20.10
N VAL A 99 4.80 -2.38 19.40
CA VAL A 99 4.99 -2.38 17.93
C VAL A 99 6.11 -3.34 17.55
N ASP A 100 7.25 -3.28 18.23
CA ASP A 100 8.40 -4.16 17.97
C ASP A 100 8.06 -5.64 18.21
N ILE A 101 7.33 -5.95 19.28
CA ILE A 101 6.89 -7.32 19.56
C ILE A 101 5.99 -7.85 18.45
N VAL A 102 5.01 -7.05 18.00
CA VAL A 102 4.07 -7.47 16.95
C VAL A 102 4.78 -7.62 15.61
N VAL A 103 5.61 -6.66 15.22
CA VAL A 103 6.33 -6.69 13.94
C VAL A 103 7.30 -7.87 13.89
N ASN A 104 8.06 -8.12 14.95
CA ASN A 104 8.97 -9.26 15.00
C ASN A 104 8.18 -10.59 14.99
N GLY A 105 7.07 -10.69 15.72
CA GLY A 105 6.21 -11.88 15.68
C GLY A 105 5.56 -12.14 14.30
N MET A 106 5.32 -11.11 13.48
CA MET A 106 4.88 -11.26 12.09
C MET A 106 6.02 -11.75 11.18
N GLN A 107 7.26 -11.36 11.48
CA GLN A 107 8.43 -11.77 10.70
C GLN A 107 8.81 -13.23 10.91
N ASP A 108 8.64 -13.75 12.12
CA ASP A 108 8.95 -15.14 12.48
C ASP A 108 8.03 -16.16 11.79
N ARG A 109 6.92 -15.70 11.18
CA ARG A 109 6.07 -16.57 10.40
C ARG A 109 6.74 -16.91 9.07
N LEU A 110 7.20 -18.13 8.98
CA LEU A 110 7.71 -18.71 7.75
C LEU A 110 6.53 -18.91 6.78
N PHE A 111 6.76 -18.60 5.53
CA PHE A 111 5.86 -18.96 4.45
C PHE A 111 6.67 -19.80 3.46
N ASP A 112 6.06 -20.85 2.98
CA ASP A 112 6.62 -21.69 1.94
C ASP A 112 5.87 -21.45 0.62
N ILE A 113 6.62 -21.39 -0.47
CA ILE A 113 6.05 -21.16 -1.80
C ILE A 113 6.08 -22.49 -2.51
N THR A 114 4.90 -23.01 -2.80
CA THR A 114 4.73 -24.23 -3.60
C THR A 114 4.06 -23.88 -4.92
N ALA A 115 4.68 -24.29 -6.03
CA ALA A 115 4.12 -24.13 -7.35
C ALA A 115 3.51 -25.45 -7.83
N PHE A 116 2.37 -25.36 -8.48
CA PHE A 116 1.69 -26.51 -9.11
C PHE A 116 1.38 -26.20 -10.57
N ALA A 117 1.94 -26.99 -11.47
CA ALA A 117 1.66 -26.85 -12.88
C ALA A 117 0.25 -27.38 -13.22
N GLN A 118 -0.58 -26.53 -13.81
CA GLN A 118 -1.97 -26.81 -14.18
C GLN A 118 -2.15 -27.02 -15.69
N ASP A 119 -1.08 -26.99 -16.49
CA ASP A 119 -1.15 -27.20 -17.91
C ASP A 119 -1.50 -28.67 -18.22
N PRO A 120 -2.18 -28.97 -19.35
CA PRO A 120 -2.61 -30.32 -19.70
C PRO A 120 -1.46 -31.33 -19.85
N ILE A 121 -0.27 -30.85 -20.26
CA ILE A 121 0.92 -31.69 -20.44
C ILE A 121 1.48 -32.13 -19.08
N SER A 122 1.63 -31.19 -18.15
CA SER A 122 2.15 -31.47 -16.80
C SER A 122 1.16 -32.32 -16.00
N THR A 123 -0.14 -32.02 -16.11
CA THR A 123 -1.20 -32.82 -15.49
C THR A 123 -1.20 -34.25 -16.04
N GLY A 124 -1.03 -34.41 -17.36
CA GLY A 124 -0.90 -35.73 -18.00
C GLY A 124 0.33 -36.50 -17.53
N LYS A 125 1.48 -35.84 -17.38
CA LYS A 125 2.70 -36.44 -16.81
C LYS A 125 2.51 -36.90 -15.37
N ARG A 126 1.85 -36.05 -14.54
CA ARG A 126 1.54 -36.35 -13.13
C ARG A 126 0.65 -37.61 -13.06
N THR A 127 -0.43 -37.64 -13.83
CA THR A 127 -1.36 -38.80 -13.88
C THR A 127 -0.65 -40.05 -14.35
N LYS A 128 0.20 -39.95 -15.36
CA LYS A 128 1.00 -41.09 -15.84
C LYS A 128 1.93 -41.61 -14.75
N PHE A 129 2.64 -40.74 -14.07
CA PHE A 129 3.54 -41.08 -12.97
C PHE A 129 2.81 -41.79 -11.82
N VAL A 130 1.63 -41.29 -11.40
CA VAL A 130 0.78 -41.96 -10.40
C VAL A 130 0.39 -43.35 -10.84
N ASN A 131 -0.04 -43.53 -12.09
CA ASN A 131 -0.42 -44.83 -12.64
C ASN A 131 0.78 -45.81 -12.71
N ASP A 132 1.96 -45.29 -13.07
CA ASP A 132 3.18 -46.11 -13.12
C ASP A 132 3.60 -46.58 -11.71
N ILE A 133 3.55 -45.72 -10.69
CA ILE A 133 3.82 -46.13 -9.31
C ILE A 133 2.75 -47.10 -8.79
N GLN A 134 1.48 -46.85 -9.05
CA GLN A 134 0.40 -47.72 -8.61
C GLN A 134 0.54 -49.13 -9.25
N ARG A 135 1.04 -49.18 -10.47
CA ARG A 135 1.40 -50.45 -11.12
C ARG A 135 2.60 -51.11 -10.46
N ASP A 136 3.64 -50.35 -10.07
CA ASP A 136 4.81 -50.86 -9.38
C ASP A 136 4.47 -51.39 -7.98
N ILE A 137 3.56 -50.71 -7.26
CA ILE A 137 3.01 -51.16 -5.96
C ILE A 137 2.29 -52.51 -6.14
N ASN A 138 1.41 -52.61 -7.11
CA ASN A 138 0.63 -53.83 -7.37
C ASN A 138 1.49 -54.99 -7.86
N ALA A 139 2.59 -54.72 -8.56
CA ALA A 139 3.50 -55.70 -9.13
C ALA A 139 4.77 -55.98 -8.27
N GLN A 140 4.82 -55.45 -7.04
CA GLN A 140 6.02 -55.46 -6.19
C GLN A 140 6.68 -56.84 -6.03
N GLY A 141 5.86 -57.90 -5.90
CA GLY A 141 6.37 -59.28 -5.76
C GLY A 141 7.04 -59.81 -7.04
N LEU A 142 6.49 -59.47 -8.18
CA LEU A 142 7.04 -59.86 -9.50
C LEU A 142 8.32 -59.07 -9.83
N LEU A 143 8.31 -57.77 -9.53
CA LEU A 143 9.47 -56.90 -9.76
C LEU A 143 10.68 -57.32 -8.91
N LYS A 144 10.48 -57.73 -7.65
CA LYS A 144 11.55 -58.31 -6.81
C LYS A 144 12.13 -59.60 -7.38
N GLN A 145 11.30 -60.47 -7.97
CA GLN A 145 11.79 -61.72 -8.60
C GLN A 145 12.61 -61.41 -9.86
N ILE A 146 12.17 -60.45 -10.69
CA ILE A 146 12.89 -60.04 -11.90
C ILE A 146 14.23 -59.39 -11.54
N GLU A 147 14.26 -58.58 -10.52
CA GLU A 147 15.46 -57.88 -10.02
C GLU A 147 16.50 -58.89 -9.48
N ASN A 148 16.04 -59.91 -8.73
CA ASN A 148 16.90 -60.99 -8.24
C ASN A 148 17.43 -61.94 -9.35
N GLN A 149 16.68 -62.10 -10.43
CA GLN A 149 17.08 -63.02 -11.56
C GLN A 149 17.93 -62.32 -12.61
N LEU A 150 17.65 -61.07 -12.93
CA LEU A 150 18.27 -60.30 -14.01
C LEU A 150 19.27 -59.23 -13.54
N GLY A 151 19.30 -58.90 -12.25
CA GLY A 151 20.18 -57.89 -11.71
C GLY A 151 19.91 -56.48 -12.20
N VAL A 152 18.74 -56.23 -12.84
CA VAL A 152 18.36 -54.95 -13.40
C VAL A 152 17.09 -54.46 -12.70
N SER A 153 17.13 -53.27 -12.15
CA SER A 153 15.93 -52.66 -11.57
C SER A 153 14.97 -52.23 -12.68
N ALA A 154 13.77 -52.81 -12.68
CA ALA A 154 12.70 -52.52 -13.61
C ALA A 154 11.66 -51.57 -13.06
N ARG A 155 11.96 -50.93 -11.90
CA ARG A 155 11.08 -50.02 -11.20
C ARG A 155 11.32 -48.57 -11.64
N ASN A 156 10.28 -47.76 -11.60
CA ASN A 156 10.36 -46.34 -11.89
C ASN A 156 10.89 -45.52 -10.69
N VAL A 157 10.76 -46.03 -9.46
CA VAL A 157 11.20 -45.41 -8.22
C VAL A 157 12.01 -46.41 -7.38
N PRO A 158 13.07 -45.97 -6.66
CA PRO A 158 13.81 -46.82 -5.74
C PRO A 158 12.90 -47.45 -4.67
N GLU A 159 13.26 -48.68 -4.22
CA GLU A 159 12.44 -49.40 -3.23
C GLU A 159 12.25 -48.65 -1.92
N GLU A 160 13.24 -47.86 -1.54
CA GLU A 160 13.25 -47.05 -0.31
C GLU A 160 12.22 -45.95 -0.33
N ASP A 161 11.90 -45.41 -1.51
CA ASP A 161 10.98 -44.30 -1.72
C ASP A 161 9.61 -44.74 -2.25
N LEU A 162 9.39 -46.05 -2.39
CA LEU A 162 8.14 -46.58 -2.95
C LEU A 162 7.04 -46.61 -1.86
N PRO A 163 5.92 -45.90 -2.06
CA PRO A 163 4.79 -45.94 -1.14
C PRO A 163 4.22 -47.36 -0.99
N ALA A 164 3.95 -47.80 0.23
CA ALA A 164 3.42 -49.13 0.49
C ALA A 164 1.92 -49.25 0.17
N ASN A 165 1.16 -48.18 0.29
CA ASN A 165 -0.30 -48.11 0.13
C ASN A 165 -0.74 -46.94 -0.73
N SER A 166 -1.99 -46.99 -1.21
CA SER A 166 -2.61 -45.90 -1.97
C SER A 166 -2.68 -44.59 -1.19
N GLU A 167 -2.87 -44.64 0.15
CA GLU A 167 -2.90 -43.45 1.02
C GLU A 167 -1.51 -42.82 1.15
N GLU A 168 -0.49 -43.63 1.25
CA GLU A 168 0.90 -43.20 1.27
C GLU A 168 1.37 -42.63 -0.06
N LEU A 169 0.85 -43.17 -1.17
CA LEU A 169 1.05 -42.63 -2.50
C LEU A 169 0.45 -41.20 -2.63
N GLU A 170 -0.75 -41.00 -2.08
CA GLU A 170 -1.38 -39.69 -2.10
C GLU A 170 -0.55 -38.66 -1.30
N LEU A 171 -0.04 -39.05 -0.14
CA LEU A 171 0.85 -38.25 0.68
C LEU A 171 2.19 -37.95 -0.02
N TYR A 172 2.77 -38.96 -0.68
CA TYR A 172 3.99 -38.79 -1.49
C TYR A 172 3.78 -37.81 -2.64
N MET A 173 2.64 -37.91 -3.32
CA MET A 173 2.29 -36.99 -4.41
C MET A 173 2.05 -35.55 -3.96
N GLN A 174 1.64 -35.34 -2.71
CA GLN A 174 1.46 -34.03 -2.13
C GLN A 174 2.76 -33.40 -1.60
N LEU A 175 3.63 -34.18 -1.00
CA LEU A 175 4.81 -33.73 -0.29
C LEU A 175 6.12 -33.90 -1.08
N GLY A 176 6.27 -35.03 -1.78
CA GLY A 176 7.54 -35.42 -2.37
C GLY A 176 7.64 -35.25 -3.89
N TYR A 177 6.52 -35.36 -4.59
CA TYR A 177 6.55 -35.28 -6.06
C TYR A 177 6.48 -33.85 -6.56
N LYS A 178 7.55 -33.42 -7.23
CA LYS A 178 7.61 -32.14 -7.93
C LYS A 178 8.14 -32.33 -9.34
N GLN A 179 7.51 -31.68 -10.30
CA GLN A 179 8.00 -31.64 -11.67
C GLN A 179 9.10 -30.57 -11.82
N GLY A 180 10.00 -30.78 -12.79
CA GLY A 180 11.08 -29.80 -13.04
C GLY A 180 10.57 -28.38 -13.34
N ILE A 181 9.40 -28.23 -13.96
CA ILE A 181 8.77 -26.94 -14.22
C ILE A 181 8.31 -26.26 -12.90
N GLU A 182 7.73 -27.04 -11.97
CA GLU A 182 7.28 -26.53 -10.67
C GLU A 182 8.47 -26.05 -9.82
N ILE A 183 9.56 -26.81 -9.84
CA ILE A 183 10.82 -26.42 -9.16
C ILE A 183 11.41 -25.15 -9.80
N ALA A 184 11.39 -25.04 -11.12
CA ALA A 184 11.88 -23.85 -11.83
C ALA A 184 11.03 -22.61 -11.51
N GLU A 185 9.72 -22.75 -11.41
CA GLU A 185 8.80 -21.66 -11.02
C GLU A 185 9.03 -21.21 -9.58
N GLU A 186 9.19 -22.14 -8.63
CA GLU A 186 9.54 -21.83 -7.23
C GLU A 186 10.87 -21.08 -7.15
N GLN A 187 11.89 -21.56 -7.88
CA GLN A 187 13.19 -20.87 -7.91
C GLN A 187 13.12 -19.51 -8.57
N ALA A 188 12.32 -19.34 -9.62
CA ALA A 188 12.13 -18.05 -10.27
C ALA A 188 11.48 -17.03 -9.33
N ILE A 189 10.45 -17.43 -8.58
CA ILE A 189 9.81 -16.57 -7.56
C ILE A 189 10.81 -16.20 -6.46
N ASN A 190 11.56 -17.18 -5.95
CA ASN A 190 12.58 -16.95 -4.93
C ASN A 190 13.69 -15.99 -5.43
N ASN A 191 14.11 -16.12 -6.68
CA ASN A 191 15.08 -15.20 -7.29
C ASN A 191 14.52 -13.77 -7.39
N VAL A 192 13.24 -13.61 -7.75
CA VAL A 192 12.56 -12.30 -7.75
C VAL A 192 12.55 -11.71 -6.34
N PHE A 193 12.26 -12.51 -5.31
CA PHE A 193 12.27 -12.04 -3.92
C PHE A 193 13.67 -11.65 -3.45
N LEU A 194 14.69 -12.41 -3.80
CA LEU A 194 16.08 -12.08 -3.46
C LEU A 194 16.55 -10.80 -4.16
N SER A 195 16.30 -10.67 -5.47
CA SER A 195 16.70 -9.50 -6.26
C SER A 195 16.03 -8.21 -5.75
N ASN A 196 14.80 -8.30 -5.28
CA ASN A 196 14.02 -7.17 -4.73
C ASN A 196 14.19 -6.97 -3.21
N LYS A 197 15.09 -7.73 -2.56
CA LYS A 197 15.29 -7.64 -1.10
C LYS A 197 13.98 -7.75 -0.32
N PHE A 198 13.14 -8.72 -0.70
CA PHE A 198 11.79 -8.91 -0.16
C PHE A 198 11.73 -8.97 1.38
N PRO A 199 12.67 -9.58 2.13
CA PRO A 199 12.63 -9.58 3.59
C PRO A 199 12.66 -8.17 4.20
N GLN A 200 13.42 -7.24 3.59
CA GLN A 200 13.49 -5.85 4.04
C GLN A 200 12.19 -5.10 3.69
N LEU A 201 11.63 -5.35 2.52
CA LEU A 201 10.36 -4.80 2.08
C LEU A 201 9.23 -5.30 2.97
N LYS A 202 9.20 -6.63 3.26
CA LYS A 202 8.21 -7.24 4.17
C LYS A 202 8.27 -6.61 5.55
N LYS A 203 9.46 -6.42 6.11
CA LYS A 203 9.61 -5.79 7.43
C LYS A 203 8.99 -4.39 7.48
N ARG A 204 9.20 -3.60 6.43
CA ARG A 204 8.63 -2.26 6.31
C ARG A 204 7.11 -2.29 6.12
N PHE A 205 6.63 -3.23 5.32
CA PHE A 205 5.20 -3.46 5.13
C PHE A 205 4.50 -3.88 6.43
N ASP A 206 5.06 -4.84 7.17
CA ASP A 206 4.54 -5.32 8.45
C ASP A 206 4.52 -4.20 9.51
N TYR A 207 5.55 -3.33 9.50
CA TYR A 207 5.58 -2.14 10.34
C TYR A 207 4.44 -1.17 10.03
N ASP A 208 4.25 -0.82 8.76
CA ASP A 208 3.17 0.09 8.37
C ASP A 208 1.79 -0.53 8.63
N LEU A 209 1.61 -1.81 8.39
CA LEU A 209 0.37 -2.53 8.70
C LEU A 209 0.03 -2.48 10.20
N THR A 210 1.06 -2.52 11.06
CA THR A 210 0.90 -2.44 12.52
C THR A 210 0.61 -1.00 12.96
N VAL A 211 1.37 -0.04 12.44
CA VAL A 211 1.33 1.36 12.86
C VAL A 211 0.19 2.14 12.22
N LEU A 212 0.01 2.00 10.90
CA LEU A 212 -0.98 2.75 10.12
C LEU A 212 -2.26 1.95 9.87
N GLY A 213 -2.19 0.63 9.94
CA GLY A 213 -3.29 -0.28 9.62
C GLY A 213 -3.43 -0.58 8.13
N ILE A 214 -2.57 -0.03 7.29
CA ILE A 214 -2.53 -0.20 5.84
C ILE A 214 -1.09 -0.39 5.39
N GLY A 215 -0.87 -1.33 4.47
CA GLY A 215 0.40 -1.56 3.82
C GLY A 215 0.23 -1.56 2.30
N ALA A 216 1.23 -1.06 1.57
CA ALA A 216 1.19 -0.95 0.12
C ALA A 216 2.51 -1.32 -0.54
N VAL A 217 2.42 -2.06 -1.63
CA VAL A 217 3.54 -2.47 -2.48
C VAL A 217 3.14 -2.22 -3.93
N LYS A 218 4.08 -1.77 -4.74
CA LYS A 218 3.90 -1.58 -6.18
C LYS A 218 4.69 -2.63 -6.95
N ASN A 219 4.00 -3.32 -7.86
CA ASN A 219 4.58 -4.28 -8.78
C ASN A 219 4.82 -3.60 -10.12
N THR A 220 6.07 -3.54 -10.57
CA THR A 220 6.42 -2.99 -11.87
C THR A 220 7.09 -4.05 -12.73
N PHE A 221 6.66 -4.14 -13.99
CA PHE A 221 7.23 -5.02 -14.99
C PHE A 221 8.09 -4.17 -15.93
N ASN A 222 9.40 -4.31 -15.85
CA ASN A 222 10.34 -3.59 -16.69
C ASN A 222 11.11 -4.57 -17.60
N THR A 223 11.91 -4.04 -18.51
CA THR A 223 12.83 -4.85 -19.35
C THR A 223 13.81 -5.67 -18.51
N ASP A 224 14.15 -5.20 -17.30
CA ASP A 224 15.07 -5.83 -16.37
C ASP A 224 14.39 -6.91 -15.48
N GLY A 225 13.08 -7.10 -15.62
CA GLY A 225 12.29 -8.08 -14.89
C GLY A 225 11.22 -7.48 -13.99
N ILE A 226 10.81 -8.26 -12.98
CA ILE A 226 9.80 -7.87 -11.98
C ILE A 226 10.46 -7.09 -10.86
N LYS A 227 9.97 -5.87 -10.62
CA LYS A 227 10.43 -5.02 -9.52
C LYS A 227 9.30 -4.82 -8.52
N LEU A 228 9.62 -5.04 -7.24
CA LEU A 228 8.75 -4.80 -6.11
C LEU A 228 9.23 -3.55 -5.38
N ASP A 229 8.45 -2.49 -5.46
CA ASP A 229 8.75 -1.23 -4.80
C ASP A 229 7.84 -1.02 -3.58
N TYR A 230 8.42 -0.60 -2.48
CA TYR A 230 7.66 -0.14 -1.33
C TYR A 230 6.96 1.18 -1.65
N VAL A 231 5.68 1.28 -1.28
CA VAL A 231 4.89 2.50 -1.37
C VAL A 231 4.54 2.98 0.02
N ASP A 232 4.88 4.22 0.34
CA ASP A 232 4.48 4.81 1.61
C ASP A 232 2.96 5.10 1.60
N PRO A 233 2.17 4.47 2.49
CA PRO A 233 0.74 4.71 2.56
C PRO A 233 0.35 6.18 2.78
N ALA A 234 1.22 6.99 3.37
CA ALA A 234 1.00 8.41 3.55
C ALA A 234 0.99 9.21 2.23
N ASN A 235 1.58 8.65 1.17
CA ASN A 235 1.62 9.25 -0.16
C ASN A 235 0.71 8.53 -1.17
N LEU A 236 -0.04 7.53 -0.72
CA LEU A 236 -0.94 6.76 -1.55
C LEU A 236 -2.33 7.40 -1.55
N ILE A 237 -2.96 7.43 -2.71
CA ILE A 237 -4.35 7.79 -2.90
C ILE A 237 -5.09 6.66 -3.61
N TRP A 238 -6.37 6.48 -3.30
CA TRP A 238 -7.19 5.39 -3.85
C TRP A 238 -8.64 5.81 -3.99
N SER A 239 -9.41 5.12 -4.83
CA SER A 239 -10.85 5.31 -4.90
C SER A 239 -11.53 4.74 -3.65
N TYR A 240 -12.71 5.26 -3.29
CA TYR A 240 -13.48 4.70 -2.17
C TYR A 240 -13.66 3.19 -2.34
N THR A 241 -13.41 2.45 -1.26
CA THR A 241 -13.58 0.99 -1.17
C THR A 241 -14.00 0.58 0.23
N GLU A 242 -14.72 -0.53 0.31
CA GLU A 242 -15.01 -1.24 1.57
C GLU A 242 -14.28 -2.58 1.66
N ASP A 243 -13.56 -2.97 0.58
CA ASP A 243 -12.80 -4.20 0.53
C ASP A 243 -11.42 -4.03 1.20
N PRO A 244 -11.08 -4.85 2.21
CA PRO A 244 -9.77 -4.82 2.87
C PRO A 244 -8.56 -5.04 1.94
N ASN A 245 -8.77 -5.67 0.79
CA ASN A 245 -7.73 -5.95 -0.21
C ASN A 245 -7.73 -4.96 -1.37
N PHE A 246 -8.66 -4.00 -1.40
CA PHE A 246 -8.74 -2.95 -2.41
C PHE A 246 -8.89 -3.45 -3.86
N GLU A 247 -9.49 -4.61 -4.07
CA GLU A 247 -9.65 -5.20 -5.41
C GLU A 247 -10.71 -4.48 -6.26
N ASP A 248 -11.68 -3.83 -5.62
CA ASP A 248 -12.77 -3.08 -6.24
C ASP A 248 -12.36 -1.66 -6.66
N CYS A 249 -11.17 -1.19 -6.26
CA CYS A 249 -10.68 0.13 -6.61
C CYS A 249 -10.58 0.33 -8.12
N TYR A 250 -11.01 1.52 -8.57
CA TYR A 250 -10.91 1.91 -9.97
C TYR A 250 -9.76 2.90 -10.25
N TYR A 251 -9.17 3.50 -9.22
CA TYR A 251 -7.87 4.15 -9.34
C TYR A 251 -7.01 4.00 -8.10
N PHE A 252 -5.69 4.01 -8.34
CA PHE A 252 -4.65 4.21 -7.35
C PHE A 252 -3.70 5.27 -7.82
N GLY A 253 -3.15 6.05 -6.91
CA GLY A 253 -2.13 7.03 -7.22
C GLY A 253 -1.12 7.17 -6.10
N GLU A 254 0.09 7.58 -6.48
CA GLU A 254 1.21 7.84 -5.59
C GLU A 254 1.71 9.26 -5.82
N VAL A 255 1.74 10.04 -4.76
CA VAL A 255 2.25 11.41 -4.77
C VAL A 255 3.74 11.38 -4.52
N LYS A 256 4.54 11.83 -5.48
CA LYS A 256 5.99 11.90 -5.37
C LYS A 256 6.50 13.31 -5.55
N ARG A 257 7.40 13.72 -4.67
CA ARG A 257 8.19 14.93 -4.88
C ARG A 257 9.46 14.56 -5.64
N ILE A 258 9.63 15.13 -6.81
CA ILE A 258 10.69 14.75 -7.76
C ILE A 258 11.47 16.00 -8.14
N SER A 259 12.81 15.85 -8.25
CA SER A 259 13.66 16.90 -8.79
C SER A 259 13.44 17.10 -10.28
N LEU A 260 13.69 18.32 -10.76
CA LEU A 260 13.61 18.67 -12.18
C LEU A 260 14.46 17.74 -13.06
N ASN A 261 15.66 17.39 -12.60
CA ASN A 261 16.57 16.51 -13.32
C ASN A 261 16.01 15.10 -13.49
N GLU A 262 15.41 14.55 -12.43
CA GLU A 262 14.78 13.24 -12.50
C GLU A 262 13.52 13.25 -13.37
N LEU A 263 12.74 14.35 -13.32
CA LEU A 263 11.58 14.53 -14.18
C LEU A 263 11.99 14.59 -15.66
N LYS A 264 13.07 15.33 -15.97
CA LYS A 264 13.62 15.41 -17.34
C LYS A 264 14.10 14.05 -17.84
N LYS A 265 14.71 13.24 -16.96
CA LYS A 265 15.12 11.88 -17.30
C LYS A 265 13.93 10.98 -17.62
N GLN A 266 12.82 11.11 -16.88
CA GLN A 266 11.61 10.33 -17.11
C GLN A 266 10.81 10.81 -18.35
N PHE A 267 10.84 12.13 -18.63
CA PHE A 267 10.09 12.76 -19.71
C PHE A 267 11.00 13.66 -20.58
N PRO A 268 11.90 13.07 -21.36
CA PRO A 268 12.89 13.82 -22.15
C PRO A 268 12.27 14.74 -23.23
N ALA A 269 11.02 14.48 -23.62
CA ALA A 269 10.32 15.24 -24.65
C ALA A 269 9.87 16.63 -24.20
N ILE A 270 9.87 16.93 -22.89
CA ILE A 270 9.39 18.21 -22.37
C ILE A 270 10.53 19.25 -22.45
N PRO A 271 10.27 20.46 -23.01
CA PRO A 271 11.26 21.54 -23.06
C PRO A 271 11.67 22.00 -21.64
N ASP A 272 12.93 22.42 -21.49
CA ASP A 272 13.45 22.88 -20.21
C ASP A 272 12.77 24.16 -19.71
N GLU A 273 12.35 25.03 -20.61
CA GLU A 273 11.61 26.25 -20.30
C GLU A 273 10.25 25.95 -19.68
N GLU A 274 9.51 24.97 -20.24
CA GLU A 274 8.22 24.55 -19.70
C GLU A 274 8.39 23.91 -18.31
N LEU A 275 9.40 23.09 -18.11
CA LEU A 275 9.73 22.50 -16.80
C LEU A 275 10.05 23.58 -15.76
N PHE A 276 10.77 24.63 -16.14
CA PHE A 276 11.10 25.72 -15.24
C PHE A 276 9.90 26.60 -14.89
N GLU A 277 8.98 26.80 -15.83
CA GLU A 277 7.71 27.48 -15.54
C GLU A 277 6.81 26.64 -14.60
N LEU A 278 6.80 25.32 -14.77
CA LEU A 278 6.06 24.42 -13.89
C LEU A 278 6.57 24.47 -12.46
N THR A 279 7.87 24.62 -12.24
CA THR A 279 8.40 24.77 -10.87
C THR A 279 7.94 26.05 -10.21
N LYS A 280 7.85 27.15 -10.96
CA LYS A 280 7.35 28.42 -10.42
C LYS A 280 5.86 28.34 -10.03
N LYS A 281 5.06 27.62 -10.82
CA LYS A 281 3.62 27.44 -10.56
C LYS A 281 3.34 26.38 -9.49
N GLY A 282 4.12 25.29 -9.48
CA GLY A 282 3.94 24.17 -8.57
C GLY A 282 4.56 24.38 -7.17
N SER A 283 5.52 25.33 -7.01
CA SER A 283 6.16 25.59 -5.72
C SER A 283 5.18 26.15 -4.67
N ASN A 284 4.18 26.91 -5.08
CA ASN A 284 3.16 27.43 -4.17
C ASN A 284 2.28 26.34 -3.52
N TRP A 285 2.29 25.15 -4.08
CA TRP A 285 1.55 24.00 -3.54
C TRP A 285 2.31 23.26 -2.43
N VAL A 286 3.62 23.47 -2.39
CA VAL A 286 4.56 22.79 -1.47
C VAL A 286 4.54 23.40 -0.07
N ASP A 287 4.19 24.68 0.09
CA ASP A 287 4.26 25.37 1.37
C ASP A 287 3.31 24.85 2.43
N TYR A 288 2.23 24.15 2.05
CA TYR A 288 1.35 23.45 2.99
C TYR A 288 1.96 22.15 3.56
N ASN A 289 3.11 21.74 3.06
CA ASN A 289 3.77 20.49 3.38
C ASN A 289 5.18 20.70 3.93
N GLN A 290 5.38 21.79 4.68
CA GLN A 290 6.63 21.97 5.42
C GLN A 290 6.79 20.78 6.36
N ASP A 291 7.62 19.83 5.95
CA ASP A 291 8.24 18.93 6.89
C ASP A 291 8.81 19.79 8.02
N TRP A 292 8.31 19.59 9.23
CA TRP A 292 8.77 20.28 10.45
C TRP A 292 10.31 20.26 10.62
N ARG A 293 11.03 19.45 9.86
CA ARG A 293 12.49 19.42 9.74
C ARG A 293 13.08 20.60 8.98
N ASN A 294 12.32 21.26 8.13
CA ASN A 294 12.82 22.32 7.25
C ASN A 294 12.54 23.74 7.75
N SER A 295 12.21 23.91 9.00
CA SER A 295 12.09 25.24 9.61
C SER A 295 13.45 25.93 9.83
N SER A 296 14.56 25.31 9.48
CA SER A 296 15.89 25.92 9.48
C SER A 296 16.37 26.23 8.06
N SER A 297 16.05 27.39 7.59
CA SER A 297 16.79 28.36 6.75
C SER A 297 17.71 27.93 5.57
N THR A 298 17.83 26.68 5.19
CA THR A 298 18.71 26.26 4.07
C THR A 298 17.95 25.77 2.83
N SER A 299 16.66 25.81 2.80
CA SER A 299 15.84 25.09 1.83
C SER A 299 15.19 25.94 0.73
N GLU A 300 15.41 27.24 0.67
CA GLU A 300 14.88 28.05 -0.46
C GLU A 300 15.48 27.62 -1.81
N MET A 301 16.72 27.14 -1.81
CA MET A 301 17.38 26.69 -3.03
C MET A 301 16.90 25.30 -3.50
N ASP A 302 16.55 24.42 -2.57
CA ASP A 302 16.04 23.06 -2.91
C ASP A 302 14.56 23.06 -3.28
N ASN A 303 13.76 23.96 -2.73
CA ASN A 303 12.33 24.05 -3.02
C ASN A 303 12.05 24.49 -4.47
N ASN A 304 12.88 25.34 -5.05
CA ASN A 304 12.67 25.84 -6.41
C ASN A 304 12.93 24.80 -7.51
N ASN A 305 13.58 23.66 -7.21
CA ASN A 305 13.93 22.64 -8.18
C ASN A 305 13.17 21.32 -8.05
N THR A 306 12.11 21.27 -7.25
CA THR A 306 11.31 20.07 -7.05
C THR A 306 9.85 20.32 -7.41
N LEU A 307 9.24 19.29 -8.01
CA LEU A 307 7.81 19.27 -8.37
C LEU A 307 7.09 18.13 -7.66
N THR A 308 5.85 18.36 -7.30
CA THR A 308 4.97 17.32 -6.77
C THR A 308 4.17 16.73 -7.91
N VAL A 309 4.43 15.45 -8.21
CA VAL A 309 3.80 14.72 -9.31
C VAL A 309 2.95 13.60 -8.75
N LEU A 310 1.73 13.51 -9.24
CA LEU A 310 0.81 12.41 -9.00
C LEU A 310 0.99 11.37 -10.12
N TYR A 311 1.52 10.20 -9.79
CA TYR A 311 1.50 9.01 -10.64
C TYR A 311 0.28 8.21 -10.31
N PHE A 312 -0.57 7.92 -11.29
CA PHE A 312 -1.81 7.20 -11.02
C PHE A 312 -2.14 6.18 -12.11
N ASN A 313 -2.87 5.15 -11.71
CA ASN A 313 -3.44 4.15 -12.57
C ASN A 313 -4.97 4.28 -12.51
N TRP A 314 -5.60 4.32 -13.68
CA TRP A 314 -7.04 4.42 -13.84
C TRP A 314 -7.57 3.16 -14.51
N LYS A 315 -8.49 2.47 -13.84
CA LYS A 315 -9.16 1.27 -14.37
C LYS A 315 -10.46 1.65 -15.04
N THR A 316 -10.62 1.21 -16.27
CA THR A 316 -11.84 1.37 -17.07
C THR A 316 -12.06 0.11 -17.90
N TRP A 317 -13.00 0.12 -18.81
CA TRP A 317 -13.23 -1.01 -19.73
C TRP A 317 -13.22 -0.57 -21.18
N GLU A 318 -12.87 -1.50 -22.05
CA GLU A 318 -13.01 -1.44 -23.49
C GLU A 318 -14.01 -2.49 -23.94
N ASN A 319 -14.78 -2.18 -24.97
CA ASN A 319 -15.74 -3.11 -25.54
C ASN A 319 -15.10 -3.88 -26.71
N ASN A 320 -14.82 -5.14 -26.51
CA ASN A 320 -14.45 -6.03 -27.60
C ASN A 320 -15.71 -6.55 -28.29
N VAL A 321 -15.97 -6.08 -29.52
CA VAL A 321 -17.12 -6.51 -30.33
C VAL A 321 -16.67 -7.59 -31.26
N TYR A 322 -17.36 -8.73 -31.21
CA TYR A 322 -17.15 -9.88 -32.10
C TYR A 322 -18.38 -10.09 -32.97
N LYS A 323 -18.12 -10.28 -34.26
CA LYS A 323 -19.08 -10.81 -35.22
C LYS A 323 -18.93 -12.33 -35.21
N ILE A 324 -19.94 -13.03 -34.74
CA ILE A 324 -20.00 -14.48 -34.86
C ILE A 324 -20.68 -14.83 -36.18
N LYS A 325 -20.01 -15.61 -36.99
CA LYS A 325 -20.51 -16.18 -38.24
C LYS A 325 -20.55 -17.70 -38.14
N GLU A 326 -21.70 -18.28 -38.36
CA GLU A 326 -21.84 -19.73 -38.55
C GLU A 326 -21.38 -20.08 -39.96
N THR A 327 -20.45 -21.03 -40.07
CA THR A 327 -20.02 -21.57 -41.38
C THR A 327 -21.00 -22.62 -41.86
N SER A 328 -21.00 -22.91 -43.17
CA SER A 328 -21.85 -23.95 -43.77
C SER A 328 -21.62 -25.35 -43.18
N THR A 329 -20.52 -25.55 -42.45
CA THR A 329 -20.17 -26.78 -41.76
C THR A 329 -20.63 -26.84 -40.29
N GLY A 330 -21.39 -25.81 -39.82
CA GLY A 330 -21.86 -25.70 -38.42
C GLY A 330 -20.83 -25.18 -37.44
N ALA A 331 -19.61 -24.84 -37.87
CA ALA A 331 -18.60 -24.24 -37.02
C ALA A 331 -18.82 -22.74 -36.88
N SER A 332 -18.76 -22.21 -35.67
CA SER A 332 -18.85 -20.73 -35.43
C SER A 332 -17.45 -20.13 -35.51
N ARG A 333 -17.31 -19.02 -36.22
CA ARG A 333 -16.11 -18.20 -36.31
C ARG A 333 -16.36 -16.79 -35.76
N ALA A 334 -15.58 -16.42 -34.76
CA ALA A 334 -15.61 -15.05 -34.22
C ALA A 334 -14.59 -14.17 -34.96
N ILE A 335 -15.01 -12.98 -35.38
CA ILE A 335 -14.17 -11.99 -36.05
C ILE A 335 -14.28 -10.71 -35.23
N ALA A 336 -13.15 -10.16 -34.76
CA ALA A 336 -13.12 -8.90 -34.04
C ALA A 336 -13.58 -7.75 -34.97
N LYS A 337 -14.39 -6.86 -34.45
CA LYS A 337 -14.95 -5.69 -35.12
C LYS A 337 -14.87 -4.46 -34.22
N ASP A 338 -14.99 -3.30 -34.81
CA ASP A 338 -15.04 -2.03 -34.12
C ASP A 338 -16.33 -1.90 -33.29
N ASP A 339 -16.30 -1.07 -32.25
CA ASP A 339 -17.39 -0.88 -31.30
C ASP A 339 -18.71 -0.46 -31.96
N ASN A 340 -18.62 0.30 -33.05
CA ASN A 340 -19.77 0.77 -33.85
C ASN A 340 -20.35 -0.25 -34.82
N PHE A 341 -19.81 -1.49 -34.82
CA PHE A 341 -20.27 -2.50 -35.76
C PHE A 341 -21.68 -2.97 -35.44
N ASN A 342 -22.62 -2.78 -36.40
CA ASN A 342 -23.94 -3.40 -36.38
C ASN A 342 -24.01 -4.45 -37.50
N PRO A 343 -24.40 -5.70 -37.16
CA PRO A 343 -24.50 -6.75 -38.17
C PRO A 343 -25.58 -6.41 -39.17
N PRO A 344 -25.33 -6.56 -40.50
CA PRO A 344 -26.38 -6.40 -41.50
C PRO A 344 -27.47 -7.44 -41.28
N GLN A 345 -28.73 -7.01 -41.32
CA GLN A 345 -29.89 -7.89 -41.24
C GLN A 345 -30.04 -8.64 -42.56
N ASP A 346 -29.35 -9.76 -42.71
CA ASP A 346 -29.46 -10.61 -43.88
C ASP A 346 -30.21 -11.91 -43.49
N LYS A 347 -31.29 -12.20 -44.21
CA LYS A 347 -32.15 -13.36 -43.94
C LYS A 347 -31.43 -14.68 -44.18
N ARG A 348 -30.30 -14.69 -44.91
CA ARG A 348 -29.54 -15.90 -45.25
C ARG A 348 -28.33 -16.18 -44.37
N ASN A 349 -27.80 -15.18 -43.67
CA ASN A 349 -26.64 -15.30 -42.82
C ASN A 349 -27.00 -14.87 -41.42
N ARG A 350 -27.02 -15.76 -40.44
CA ARG A 350 -27.15 -15.40 -39.04
C ARG A 350 -25.82 -14.85 -38.52
N PHE A 351 -25.71 -13.56 -38.47
CA PHE A 351 -24.61 -12.89 -37.82
C PHE A 351 -25.06 -12.46 -36.43
N GLU A 352 -24.33 -12.86 -35.44
CA GLU A 352 -24.57 -12.45 -34.06
C GLU A 352 -23.48 -11.44 -33.64
N ARG A 353 -23.89 -10.34 -32.99
CA ARG A 353 -22.98 -9.41 -32.37
C ARG A 353 -22.85 -9.75 -30.90
N VAL A 354 -21.66 -10.16 -30.48
CA VAL A 354 -21.33 -10.37 -29.06
C VAL A 354 -20.38 -9.27 -28.64
N ALA A 355 -20.81 -8.43 -27.70
CA ALA A 355 -19.96 -7.43 -27.09
C ALA A 355 -19.50 -7.93 -25.72
N GLN A 356 -18.20 -7.91 -25.48
CA GLN A 356 -17.62 -8.30 -24.22
C GLN A 356 -16.81 -7.14 -23.66
N ALA A 357 -17.19 -6.65 -22.48
CA ALA A 357 -16.43 -5.64 -21.77
C ALA A 357 -15.15 -6.28 -21.21
N ARG A 358 -14.00 -5.68 -21.49
CA ARG A 358 -12.69 -6.06 -20.99
C ARG A 358 -12.08 -4.90 -20.22
N GLU A 359 -11.71 -5.13 -18.99
CA GLU A 359 -11.06 -4.11 -18.17
C GLU A 359 -9.67 -3.77 -18.71
N VAL A 360 -9.33 -2.48 -18.65
CA VAL A 360 -8.04 -1.93 -19.04
C VAL A 360 -7.60 -0.88 -18.04
N VAL A 361 -6.28 -0.71 -17.92
CA VAL A 361 -5.68 0.30 -17.04
C VAL A 361 -4.97 1.34 -17.89
N TYR A 362 -5.21 2.61 -17.59
CA TYR A 362 -4.47 3.73 -18.10
C TYR A 362 -3.49 4.24 -17.03
N GLU A 363 -2.30 4.61 -17.45
CA GLU A 363 -1.28 5.21 -16.62
C GLU A 363 -1.22 6.70 -16.87
N GLY A 364 -1.33 7.48 -15.81
CA GLY A 364 -1.22 8.93 -15.83
C GLY A 364 -0.07 9.43 -14.94
N ALA A 365 0.51 10.56 -15.36
CA ALA A 365 1.40 11.36 -14.54
C ALA A 365 0.97 12.83 -14.66
N PHE A 366 0.60 13.42 -13.54
CA PHE A 366 0.01 14.76 -13.47
C PHE A 366 0.76 15.63 -12.46
N VAL A 367 1.05 16.87 -12.82
CA VAL A 367 1.71 17.81 -11.90
C VAL A 367 0.64 18.50 -11.06
N LEU A 368 0.64 18.24 -9.76
CA LEU A 368 -0.33 18.82 -8.84
C LEU A 368 -0.19 20.34 -8.76
N GLY A 369 -1.32 21.02 -8.64
CA GLY A 369 -1.37 22.48 -8.62
C GLY A 369 -1.26 23.14 -9.99
N THR A 370 -1.11 22.36 -11.05
CA THR A 370 -1.05 22.84 -12.45
C THR A 370 -2.02 22.05 -13.31
N ASP A 371 -2.30 22.54 -14.52
CA ASP A 371 -3.12 21.79 -15.49
C ASP A 371 -2.24 20.96 -16.45
N THR A 372 -1.09 20.48 -15.99
CA THR A 372 -0.13 19.81 -16.86
C THR A 372 -0.15 18.30 -16.64
N LEU A 373 -0.58 17.59 -17.68
CA LEU A 373 -0.54 16.15 -17.78
C LEU A 373 0.74 15.72 -18.52
N LEU A 374 1.66 15.05 -17.83
CA LEU A 374 2.95 14.62 -18.39
C LEU A 374 2.82 13.32 -19.19
N LYS A 375 1.98 12.40 -18.73
CA LYS A 375 1.78 11.08 -19.31
C LYS A 375 0.31 10.69 -19.22
N TRP A 376 -0.22 10.20 -20.33
CA TRP A 376 -1.49 9.49 -20.37
C TRP A 376 -1.43 8.45 -21.46
N LYS A 377 -1.40 7.20 -21.09
CA LYS A 377 -1.40 6.08 -22.04
C LYS A 377 -1.96 4.82 -21.42
N LYS A 378 -2.46 3.92 -22.24
CA LYS A 378 -2.84 2.58 -21.83
C LYS A 378 -1.60 1.83 -21.35
N ALA A 379 -1.72 1.17 -20.18
CA ALA A 379 -0.65 0.35 -19.62
C ALA A 379 -0.33 -0.81 -20.57
N THR A 380 0.95 -1.06 -20.80
CA THR A 380 1.39 -2.16 -21.68
C THR A 380 1.43 -3.50 -20.96
N ASN A 381 1.72 -3.47 -19.65
CA ASN A 381 1.95 -4.64 -18.79
C ASN A 381 0.80 -4.81 -17.79
N MET A 382 -0.38 -5.20 -18.31
CA MET A 382 -1.54 -5.46 -17.47
C MET A 382 -1.52 -6.89 -16.95
N ILE A 383 -1.59 -7.04 -15.64
CA ILE A 383 -1.69 -8.36 -14.98
C ILE A 383 -3.16 -8.76 -14.97
N ARG A 384 -3.44 -9.97 -15.46
CA ARG A 384 -4.79 -10.52 -15.52
C ARG A 384 -4.86 -11.85 -14.79
N PRO A 385 -5.88 -12.07 -13.93
CA PRO A 385 -6.05 -13.37 -13.28
C PRO A 385 -6.40 -14.44 -14.31
N SER A 386 -5.83 -15.64 -14.15
CA SER A 386 -6.08 -16.77 -15.03
C SER A 386 -7.55 -17.23 -15.00
N SER A 387 -8.24 -17.03 -13.88
CA SER A 387 -9.65 -17.37 -13.71
C SER A 387 -10.59 -16.47 -14.53
N ASN A 388 -10.20 -15.21 -14.77
CA ASN A 388 -11.00 -14.27 -15.54
C ASN A 388 -10.11 -13.25 -16.27
N THR A 389 -9.79 -13.53 -17.52
CA THR A 389 -8.92 -12.68 -18.35
C THR A 389 -9.55 -11.34 -18.76
N ASN A 390 -10.85 -11.14 -18.49
CA ASN A 390 -11.53 -9.85 -18.71
C ASN A 390 -11.26 -8.85 -17.59
N LYS A 391 -10.92 -9.34 -16.40
CA LYS A 391 -10.51 -8.49 -15.28
C LYS A 391 -9.04 -8.13 -15.39
N VAL A 392 -8.68 -6.98 -14.78
CA VAL A 392 -7.30 -6.54 -14.67
C VAL A 392 -6.98 -6.26 -13.21
N LEU A 393 -5.82 -6.70 -12.76
CA LEU A 393 -5.28 -6.34 -11.45
C LEU A 393 -4.47 -5.04 -11.58
N MET A 394 -4.63 -4.17 -10.60
CA MET A 394 -3.81 -2.96 -10.52
C MET A 394 -2.36 -3.31 -10.18
N ASN A 395 -1.43 -2.45 -10.54
CA ASN A 395 -0.02 -2.60 -10.20
C ASN A 395 0.28 -2.37 -8.71
N TYR A 396 -0.71 -1.91 -7.94
CA TYR A 396 -0.62 -1.71 -6.51
C TYR A 396 -1.29 -2.88 -5.79
N THR A 397 -0.58 -3.46 -4.84
CA THR A 397 -1.10 -4.43 -3.89
C THR A 397 -1.20 -3.74 -2.54
N VAL A 398 -2.43 -3.48 -2.11
CA VAL A 398 -2.72 -2.76 -0.87
C VAL A 398 -3.53 -3.67 0.03
N SER A 399 -3.26 -3.66 1.32
CA SER A 399 -4.04 -4.40 2.30
C SER A 399 -4.25 -3.59 3.56
N ALA A 400 -5.51 -3.56 4.02
CA ALA A 400 -5.91 -2.95 5.29
C ALA A 400 -6.85 -3.90 6.04
N PRO A 401 -6.34 -4.92 6.74
CA PRO A 401 -7.14 -6.00 7.32
C PRO A 401 -8.17 -5.54 8.36
N ARG A 402 -7.99 -4.35 8.91
CA ARG A 402 -8.88 -3.78 9.94
C ARG A 402 -9.68 -2.59 9.39
N MET A 403 -10.13 -2.70 8.14
CA MET A 403 -11.00 -1.73 7.53
C MET A 403 -12.47 -2.06 7.80
N TYR A 404 -13.26 -1.03 8.09
CA TYR A 404 -14.70 -1.12 8.22
C TYR A 404 -15.36 0.12 7.60
N LYS A 405 -16.18 -0.07 6.59
CA LYS A 405 -16.83 1.02 5.83
C LYS A 405 -15.86 2.12 5.40
N GLY A 406 -14.75 1.72 4.80
CA GLY A 406 -13.71 2.65 4.34
C GLY A 406 -12.82 3.25 5.44
N ASN A 407 -13.16 3.07 6.73
CA ASN A 407 -12.33 3.55 7.84
C ASN A 407 -11.27 2.52 8.23
N ILE A 408 -10.02 2.92 8.14
CA ILE A 408 -8.86 2.10 8.47
C ILE A 408 -8.49 2.34 9.94
N THR A 409 -8.35 1.26 10.70
CA THR A 409 -7.92 1.33 12.10
C THR A 409 -6.64 0.55 12.31
N SER A 410 -5.66 1.17 12.96
CA SER A 410 -4.39 0.52 13.29
C SER A 410 -4.35 0.00 14.73
N LEU A 411 -3.33 -0.80 15.04
CA LEU A 411 -3.05 -1.18 16.42
C LEU A 411 -2.68 0.06 17.24
N VAL A 412 -1.80 0.91 16.71
CA VAL A 412 -1.33 2.13 17.36
C VAL A 412 -2.49 3.11 17.60
N SER A 413 -3.41 3.29 16.63
CA SER A 413 -4.55 4.19 16.82
C SER A 413 -5.43 3.78 18.00
N LYS A 414 -5.60 2.46 18.23
CA LYS A 414 -6.34 1.92 19.39
C LYS A 414 -5.58 2.08 20.70
N MET A 415 -4.25 2.12 20.66
CA MET A 415 -3.40 2.26 21.84
C MET A 415 -3.16 3.74 22.22
N THR A 416 -3.34 4.66 21.29
CA THR A 416 -3.10 6.10 21.52
C THR A 416 -3.82 6.65 22.76
N PRO A 417 -5.13 6.38 23.01
CA PRO A 417 -5.80 6.90 24.21
C PRO A 417 -5.20 6.41 25.51
N TYR A 418 -4.75 5.15 25.53
CA TYR A 418 -4.09 4.58 26.72
C TYR A 418 -2.72 5.20 26.97
N ALA A 419 -1.93 5.42 25.91
CA ALA A 419 -0.64 6.08 26.00
C ALA A 419 -0.79 7.52 26.55
N ASP A 420 -1.80 8.22 26.09
CA ASP A 420 -2.13 9.57 26.58
C ASP A 420 -2.52 9.57 28.06
N LEU A 421 -3.37 8.62 28.47
CA LEU A 421 -3.77 8.47 29.88
C LEU A 421 -2.59 8.15 30.78
N ILE A 422 -1.70 7.29 30.34
CA ILE A 422 -0.49 6.93 31.10
C ILE A 422 0.44 8.16 31.21
N GLN A 423 0.61 8.91 30.11
CA GLN A 423 1.42 10.14 30.14
C GLN A 423 0.86 11.19 31.11
N LEU A 424 -0.45 11.43 31.07
CA LEU A 424 -1.12 12.37 31.97
C LEU A 424 -1.01 11.91 33.43
N THR A 425 -1.21 10.61 33.69
CA THR A 425 -1.06 10.05 35.04
C THR A 425 0.38 10.18 35.53
N HIS A 426 1.37 9.94 34.68
CA HIS A 426 2.79 10.12 35.01
C HIS A 426 3.10 11.57 35.37
N LEU A 427 2.62 12.55 34.60
CA LEU A 427 2.82 13.97 34.89
C LEU A 427 2.12 14.39 36.19
N LYS A 428 0.88 13.92 36.44
CA LYS A 428 0.15 14.18 37.68
C LYS A 428 0.86 13.55 38.90
N LEU A 429 1.44 12.36 38.72
CA LEU A 429 2.23 11.72 39.77
C LEU A 429 3.51 12.53 40.09
N GLN A 430 4.23 13.00 39.07
CA GLN A 430 5.39 13.89 39.28
C GLN A 430 4.99 15.18 40.03
N GLN A 431 3.87 15.78 39.64
CA GLN A 431 3.35 16.97 40.32
C GLN A 431 2.99 16.68 41.81
N ALA A 432 2.36 15.52 42.07
CA ALA A 432 2.03 15.12 43.45
C ALA A 432 3.30 14.88 44.27
N ILE A 433 4.30 14.18 43.72
CA ILE A 433 5.59 13.95 44.43
C ILE A 433 6.28 15.29 44.73
N GLN A 434 6.29 16.25 43.81
CA GLN A 434 6.88 17.58 44.04
C GLN A 434 6.17 18.35 45.16
N ARG A 435 4.84 18.17 45.26
CA ARG A 435 4.06 18.81 46.36
C ARG A 435 4.20 18.07 47.71
N MET A 436 4.64 16.82 47.69
CA MET A 436 4.88 16.00 48.89
C MET A 436 6.24 16.29 49.53
N THR A 437 7.13 17.03 48.88
CA THR A 437 8.33 17.54 49.57
C THR A 437 7.86 18.37 50.74
N PRO A 438 8.33 18.09 51.97
CA PRO A 438 7.83 18.80 53.15
C PRO A 438 8.16 20.30 53.04
N SER A 439 7.14 21.07 52.70
CA SER A 439 7.18 22.53 52.71
C SER A 439 6.81 23.11 54.06
N GLY A 440 6.83 22.24 55.07
CA GLY A 440 6.61 22.67 56.46
C GLY A 440 7.93 23.03 57.10
N VAL A 441 8.08 24.27 57.44
CA VAL A 441 9.09 24.73 58.42
C VAL A 441 8.47 24.53 59.79
N PHE A 442 9.06 23.67 60.65
CA PHE A 442 8.71 23.71 62.04
C PHE A 442 9.36 24.97 62.64
N ILE A 443 8.56 25.99 62.88
CA ILE A 443 8.99 27.20 63.50
C ILE A 443 8.63 27.09 65.00
N ASP A 444 9.63 27.17 65.87
CA ASP A 444 9.39 27.30 67.30
C ASP A 444 8.82 28.73 67.53
N ALA A 445 7.52 28.76 67.80
CA ALA A 445 6.80 30.03 67.97
C ALA A 445 7.30 30.81 69.22
N ASP A 446 7.78 30.12 70.25
CA ASP A 446 8.33 30.74 71.46
C ASP A 446 9.73 31.31 71.16
N GLY A 447 10.53 30.67 70.32
CA GLY A 447 11.85 31.15 69.92
C GLY A 447 11.77 32.37 68.99
N LEU A 448 10.72 32.45 68.17
CA LEU A 448 10.50 33.62 67.29
C LEU A 448 9.96 34.84 68.03
N ALA A 449 9.26 34.64 69.15
CA ALA A 449 8.79 35.75 70.03
C ALA A 449 9.94 36.41 70.81
N GLU A 450 11.09 35.76 70.96
CA GLU A 450 12.27 36.28 71.63
C GLU A 450 13.30 36.93 70.69
N VAL A 451 13.14 36.80 69.34
CA VAL A 451 14.06 37.44 68.39
C VAL A 451 13.64 38.88 68.15
N ASP A 452 14.21 39.79 68.92
CA ASP A 452 14.20 41.23 68.65
C ASP A 452 15.11 41.46 67.41
N LEU A 453 14.51 41.75 66.28
CA LEU A 453 15.19 42.10 65.03
C LEU A 453 15.69 43.62 65.07
N GLY A 454 15.75 44.23 66.22
CA GLY A 454 16.37 45.54 66.36
C GLY A 454 15.51 46.71 65.91
N ASN A 455 14.29 46.45 65.42
CA ASN A 455 13.38 47.47 64.94
C ASN A 455 12.17 47.79 65.88
N GLY A 456 12.14 47.18 67.05
CA GLY A 456 11.08 47.41 68.04
C GLY A 456 9.67 46.99 67.64
N THR A 457 9.54 46.11 66.66
CA THR A 457 8.30 45.51 66.21
C THR A 457 8.33 44.04 66.55
N ASN A 458 7.51 43.58 67.47
CA ASN A 458 7.25 42.19 67.74
C ASN A 458 6.48 41.59 66.57
N TYR A 459 7.09 40.70 65.85
CA TYR A 459 6.39 39.93 64.85
C TYR A 459 5.54 38.82 65.50
N ASN A 460 4.24 38.90 65.27
CA ASN A 460 3.32 37.86 65.71
C ASN A 460 3.47 36.64 64.77
N ALA A 461 3.85 35.47 65.31
CA ALA A 461 4.03 34.23 64.57
C ALA A 461 2.76 33.73 63.85
N GLN A 462 1.62 34.39 64.02
CA GLN A 462 0.38 34.13 63.29
C GLN A 462 0.23 34.92 61.97
N GLU A 463 1.09 35.93 61.75
CA GLU A 463 1.05 36.78 60.55
C GLU A 463 2.19 36.50 59.54
N ALA A 464 3.08 35.57 59.86
CA ALA A 464 4.15 35.10 58.98
C ALA A 464 3.77 33.74 58.36
#